data_b1637bbd1b264644b97be022718dda96
#
_entry.id   b1637bbd1b264644b97be022718dda96
#
_cell.length_a   1.000
_cell.length_b   1.000
_cell.length_c   1.000
_cell.angle_alpha   90.00
_cell.angle_beta   90.00
_cell.angle_gamma   90.00
#
_symmetry.space_group_name_H-M   'P 1'
#
loop_
_entity.id
_entity.type
_entity.pdbx_description
1 polymer ?
#
loop_
_entity_poly.entity_id
_entity_poly.type
_entity_poly.pdbx_seq_one_letter_code
_entity_poly.pdbx_strand_id
1 'polypeptide(L)'
;MSSKILFILHLPPPIHGAAMMGKYIQESELIDSSFDSYCINLATAGSLSDIGRTSFKKLLRYVLLLKHIYHVVRDIHPELVYITPNAGGKAFFKDFIVVQILKCMGYKVIVHYHNKGVSAYQSKWVYNFLFSR
;
A
#
# COMPACT_ATOMS: atom_id res chain seq x y z
N MET A 1 -1.41 -5.45 -26.37
CA MET A 1 -1.94 -5.64 -24.99
C MET A 1 -1.17 -4.74 -24.04
N SER A 2 -1.88 -3.94 -23.27
CA SER A 2 -1.24 -3.16 -22.20
C SER A 2 -0.99 -4.05 -20.98
N SER A 3 0.17 -3.86 -20.33
CA SER A 3 0.50 -4.57 -19.09
C SER A 3 -0.45 -4.19 -17.97
N LYS A 4 -0.90 -5.18 -17.22
CA LYS A 4 -1.76 -4.98 -16.06
C LYS A 4 -0.95 -4.62 -14.84
N ILE A 5 -1.24 -3.46 -14.25
CA ILE A 5 -0.58 -2.99 -13.04
C ILE A 5 -1.61 -2.72 -11.95
N LEU A 6 -1.36 -3.28 -10.77
CA LEU A 6 -2.15 -2.98 -9.58
C LEU A 6 -1.39 -1.97 -8.70
N PHE A 7 -2.00 -0.82 -8.47
CA PHE A 7 -1.55 0.20 -7.55
C PHE A 7 -2.26 0.05 -6.20
N ILE A 8 -1.49 -0.12 -5.13
CA ILE A 8 -2.00 -0.15 -3.75
C ILE A 8 -1.46 1.09 -3.04
N LEU A 9 -2.29 2.12 -2.95
CA LEU A 9 -1.90 3.47 -2.59
C LEU A 9 -2.67 3.97 -1.37
N HIS A 10 -2.09 4.91 -0.63
CA HIS A 10 -2.87 5.74 0.26
C HIS A 10 -3.61 6.78 -0.58
N LEU A 11 -4.93 6.85 -0.42
CA LEU A 11 -5.80 7.83 -1.08
C LEU A 11 -6.53 8.68 -0.04
N PRO A 12 -6.84 9.94 -0.35
CA PRO A 12 -7.67 10.75 0.54
C PRO A 12 -9.11 10.20 0.63
N PRO A 13 -9.86 10.46 1.70
CA PRO A 13 -9.43 10.99 2.99
C PRO A 13 -8.65 9.98 3.85
N PRO A 14 -7.80 10.41 4.81
CA PRO A 14 -7.46 11.80 5.16
C PRO A 14 -6.43 12.40 4.20
N ILE A 15 -6.42 13.75 4.10
CA ILE A 15 -5.47 14.47 3.26
C ILE A 15 -4.12 14.55 3.96
N HIS A 16 -3.11 13.94 3.38
CA HIS A 16 -1.70 14.02 3.78
C HIS A 16 -0.80 13.73 2.57
N GLY A 17 0.50 13.99 2.67
CA GLY A 17 1.43 13.93 1.53
C GLY A 17 1.36 12.63 0.74
N ALA A 18 1.39 11.47 1.40
CA ALA A 18 1.31 10.18 0.72
C ALA A 18 -0.05 9.98 0.02
N ALA A 19 -1.16 10.43 0.62
CA ALA A 19 -2.49 10.33 0.02
C ALA A 19 -2.61 11.23 -1.23
N MET A 20 -2.03 12.42 -1.19
CA MET A 20 -2.01 13.30 -2.36
C MET A 20 -1.17 12.74 -3.49
N MET A 21 -0.01 12.16 -3.21
CA MET A 21 0.80 11.47 -4.22
C MET A 21 0.05 10.27 -4.81
N GLY A 22 -0.63 9.50 -3.98
CA GLY A 22 -1.48 8.40 -4.44
C GLY A 22 -2.59 8.87 -5.38
N LYS A 23 -3.24 9.99 -5.05
CA LYS A 23 -4.25 10.62 -5.89
C LYS A 23 -3.67 11.03 -7.26
N TYR A 24 -2.49 11.67 -7.30
CA TYR A 24 -1.86 12.05 -8.55
C TYR A 24 -1.50 10.83 -9.42
N ILE A 25 -1.08 9.73 -8.82
CA ILE A 25 -0.84 8.49 -9.56
C ILE A 25 -2.15 7.95 -10.14
N GLN A 26 -3.21 7.92 -9.33
CA GLN A 26 -4.52 7.42 -9.74
C GLN A 26 -5.16 8.26 -10.87
N GLU A 27 -4.94 9.56 -10.88
CA GLU A 27 -5.50 10.50 -11.86
C GLU A 27 -4.55 10.76 -13.06
N SER A 28 -3.46 9.99 -13.19
CA SER A 28 -2.46 10.19 -14.24
C SER A 28 -2.93 9.64 -15.57
N GLU A 29 -3.26 10.52 -16.52
CA GLU A 29 -3.59 10.16 -17.90
C GLU A 29 -2.47 9.36 -18.60
N LEU A 30 -1.21 9.65 -18.25
CA LEU A 30 -0.07 8.92 -18.80
C LEU A 30 -0.08 7.45 -18.36
N ILE A 31 -0.39 7.18 -17.09
CA ILE A 31 -0.50 5.82 -16.56
C ILE A 31 -1.68 5.10 -17.22
N ASP A 32 -2.85 5.72 -17.25
CA ASP A 32 -4.06 5.12 -17.81
C ASP A 32 -3.96 4.86 -19.33
N SER A 33 -3.22 5.70 -20.05
CA SER A 33 -2.98 5.47 -21.49
C SER A 33 -1.90 4.41 -21.75
N SER A 34 -0.99 4.17 -20.81
CA SER A 34 0.15 3.26 -21.00
C SER A 34 -0.11 1.85 -20.45
N PHE A 35 -0.96 1.71 -19.45
CA PHE A 35 -1.18 0.47 -18.71
C PHE A 35 -2.67 0.20 -18.50
N ASP A 36 -3.02 -1.07 -18.33
CA ASP A 36 -4.31 -1.48 -17.77
C ASP A 36 -4.20 -1.36 -16.24
N SER A 37 -4.55 -0.18 -15.72
CA SER A 37 -4.30 0.20 -14.33
C SER A 37 -5.49 -0.07 -13.41
N TYR A 38 -5.20 -0.65 -12.26
CA TYR A 38 -6.16 -0.91 -11.18
C TYR A 38 -5.64 -0.27 -9.90
N CYS A 39 -6.53 0.29 -9.08
CA CYS A 39 -6.14 1.00 -7.87
C CYS A 39 -6.92 0.51 -6.65
N ILE A 40 -6.20 0.23 -5.55
CA ILE A 40 -6.77 -0.10 -4.24
C ILE A 40 -6.28 0.92 -3.22
N ASN A 41 -7.20 1.43 -2.40
CA ASN A 41 -6.87 2.31 -1.28
C ASN A 41 -6.37 1.52 -0.08
N LEU A 42 -5.12 1.74 0.32
CA LEU A 42 -4.49 1.13 1.50
C LEU A 42 -4.91 1.80 2.82
N ALA A 43 -5.53 2.97 2.79
CA ALA A 43 -5.91 3.71 3.97
C ALA A 43 -7.01 2.99 4.77
N THR A 44 -6.79 2.87 6.08
CA THR A 44 -7.78 2.33 7.04
C THR A 44 -8.28 3.39 8.01
N ALA A 45 -7.70 4.60 8.00
CA ALA A 45 -8.13 5.74 8.79
C ALA A 45 -9.19 6.55 8.03
N GLY A 46 -10.25 6.93 8.70
CA GLY A 46 -11.29 7.80 8.11
C GLY A 46 -11.02 9.29 8.28
N SER A 47 -10.16 9.67 9.24
CA SER A 47 -9.79 11.06 9.54
C SER A 47 -8.35 11.16 10.05
N LEU A 48 -7.80 12.38 10.08
CA LEU A 48 -6.46 12.62 10.65
C LEU A 48 -6.39 12.25 12.14
N SER A 49 -7.45 12.48 12.90
CA SER A 49 -7.54 12.12 14.33
C SER A 49 -7.53 10.61 14.57
N ASP A 50 -7.86 9.82 13.57
CA ASP A 50 -7.85 8.36 13.64
C ASP A 50 -6.47 7.76 13.38
N ILE A 51 -5.54 8.53 12.85
CA ILE A 51 -4.19 8.05 12.56
C ILE A 51 -3.49 7.68 13.86
N GLY A 52 -2.93 6.47 13.93
CA GLY A 52 -2.22 5.95 15.09
C GLY A 52 -3.08 5.35 16.20
N ARG A 53 -4.41 5.52 16.16
CA ARG A 53 -5.33 4.87 17.10
C ARG A 53 -5.73 3.49 16.60
N THR A 54 -5.72 2.51 17.49
CA THR A 54 -6.24 1.15 17.21
C THR A 54 -7.69 1.05 17.69
N SER A 55 -8.55 0.48 16.86
CA SER A 55 -9.92 0.16 17.21
C SER A 55 -10.37 -1.13 16.53
N PHE A 56 -11.37 -1.79 17.08
CA PHE A 56 -11.95 -2.99 16.47
C PHE A 56 -12.47 -2.75 15.05
N LYS A 57 -13.06 -1.57 14.81
CA LYS A 57 -13.52 -1.16 13.47
C LYS A 57 -12.37 -1.09 12.46
N LYS A 58 -11.20 -0.60 12.88
CA LYS A 58 -10.00 -0.56 12.02
C LYS A 58 -9.45 -1.94 11.74
N LEU A 59 -9.44 -2.81 12.73
CA LEU A 59 -9.03 -4.21 12.54
C LEU A 59 -9.95 -4.91 11.52
N LEU A 60 -11.26 -4.75 11.66
CA LEU A 60 -12.23 -5.30 10.72
C LEU A 60 -12.01 -4.73 9.30
N ARG A 61 -11.86 -3.41 9.15
CA ARG A 61 -11.55 -2.77 7.85
C ARG A 61 -10.26 -3.34 7.25
N TYR A 62 -9.26 -3.58 8.07
CA TYR A 62 -8.00 -4.14 7.62
C TYR A 62 -8.13 -5.59 7.11
N VAL A 63 -8.87 -6.43 7.84
CA VAL A 63 -9.15 -7.81 7.40
C VAL A 63 -9.94 -7.82 6.08
N LEU A 64 -10.94 -6.93 5.95
CA LEU A 64 -11.69 -6.77 4.70
C LEU A 64 -10.80 -6.27 3.56
N LEU A 65 -9.86 -5.37 3.84
CA LEU A 65 -8.87 -4.89 2.88
C LEU A 65 -7.96 -6.03 2.39
N LEU A 66 -7.45 -6.87 3.30
CA LEU A 66 -6.63 -8.03 2.92
C LEU A 66 -7.42 -9.00 2.04
N LYS A 67 -8.66 -9.27 2.40
CA LYS A 67 -9.55 -10.11 1.59
C LYS A 67 -9.80 -9.50 0.21
N HIS A 68 -10.05 -8.20 0.14
CA HIS A 68 -10.26 -7.48 -1.11
C HIS A 68 -9.01 -7.55 -2.01
N ILE A 69 -7.83 -7.25 -1.46
CA ILE A 69 -6.55 -7.37 -2.19
C ILE A 69 -6.37 -8.78 -2.74
N TYR A 70 -6.60 -9.80 -1.90
CA TYR A 70 -6.48 -11.20 -2.31
C TYR A 70 -7.37 -11.55 -3.50
N HIS A 71 -8.64 -11.15 -3.47
CA HIS A 71 -9.56 -11.39 -4.56
C HIS A 71 -9.17 -10.63 -5.84
N VAL A 72 -8.88 -9.34 -5.71
CA VAL A 72 -8.51 -8.50 -6.86
C VAL A 72 -7.28 -9.05 -7.58
N VAL A 73 -6.21 -9.39 -6.86
CA VAL A 73 -5.00 -9.92 -7.52
C VAL A 73 -5.23 -11.27 -8.19
N ARG A 74 -6.15 -12.07 -7.65
CA ARG A 74 -6.54 -13.34 -8.29
C ARG A 74 -7.41 -13.16 -9.50
N ASP A 75 -8.24 -12.15 -9.53
CA ASP A 75 -9.17 -11.90 -10.64
C ASP A 75 -8.46 -11.22 -11.81
N ILE A 76 -7.63 -10.21 -11.53
CA ILE A 76 -6.96 -9.44 -12.59
C ILE A 76 -5.62 -10.01 -13.03
N HIS A 77 -4.96 -10.82 -12.19
CA HIS A 77 -3.60 -11.35 -12.44
C HIS A 77 -2.62 -10.27 -12.89
N PRO A 78 -2.31 -9.25 -12.05
CA PRO A 78 -1.43 -8.17 -12.44
C PRO A 78 -0.01 -8.68 -12.69
N GLU A 79 0.66 -8.12 -13.71
CA GLU A 79 2.08 -8.41 -13.98
C GLU A 79 3.00 -7.76 -12.95
N LEU A 80 2.52 -6.64 -12.38
CA LEU A 80 3.24 -5.85 -11.38
C LEU A 80 2.28 -5.27 -10.36
N VAL A 81 2.69 -5.30 -9.09
CA VAL A 81 2.03 -4.59 -8.00
C VAL A 81 2.93 -3.46 -7.51
N TYR A 82 2.44 -2.24 -7.54
CA TYR A 82 3.11 -1.08 -6.98
C TYR A 82 2.42 -0.66 -5.69
N ILE A 83 3.15 -0.64 -4.57
CA ILE A 83 2.60 -0.33 -3.25
C ILE A 83 3.39 0.78 -2.57
N THR A 84 2.67 1.69 -1.89
CA THR A 84 3.25 2.79 -1.11
C THR A 84 2.95 2.61 0.38
N PRO A 85 3.69 1.73 1.08
CA PRO A 85 3.45 1.45 2.49
C PRO A 85 4.01 2.55 3.39
N ASN A 86 3.56 2.54 4.66
CA ASN A 86 4.16 3.36 5.69
C ASN A 86 5.56 2.86 6.06
N ALA A 87 6.49 3.77 6.30
CA ALA A 87 7.89 3.44 6.62
C ALA A 87 8.14 3.16 8.11
N GLY A 88 7.16 3.35 8.98
CA GLY A 88 7.35 3.14 10.40
C GLY A 88 6.07 3.12 11.23
N GLY A 89 6.23 2.88 12.54
CA GLY A 89 5.12 2.75 13.49
C GLY A 89 4.29 1.48 13.30
N LYS A 90 3.13 1.44 13.93
CA LYS A 90 2.20 0.28 13.83
C LYS A 90 1.70 0.06 12.39
N ALA A 91 1.57 1.13 11.63
CA ALA A 91 1.12 1.07 10.24
C ALA A 91 2.12 0.32 9.33
N PHE A 92 3.43 0.44 9.60
CA PHE A 92 4.46 -0.30 8.88
C PHE A 92 4.23 -1.82 8.93
N PHE A 93 3.98 -2.38 10.12
CA PHE A 93 3.78 -3.84 10.27
C PHE A 93 2.53 -4.32 9.53
N LYS A 94 1.47 -3.53 9.56
CA LYS A 94 0.24 -3.80 8.82
C LYS A 94 0.50 -3.84 7.31
N ASP A 95 1.19 -2.84 6.78
CA ASP A 95 1.48 -2.75 5.36
C ASP A 95 2.52 -3.78 4.92
N PHE A 96 3.47 -4.12 5.80
CA PHE A 96 4.43 -5.20 5.57
C PHE A 96 3.74 -6.56 5.34
N ILE A 97 2.69 -6.87 6.11
CA ILE A 97 1.89 -8.10 5.91
C ILE A 97 1.31 -8.14 4.50
N VAL A 98 0.77 -7.03 4.00
CA VAL A 98 0.27 -6.94 2.61
C VAL A 98 1.35 -7.28 1.60
N VAL A 99 2.54 -6.70 1.75
CA VAL A 99 3.69 -6.98 0.87
C VAL A 99 4.05 -8.46 0.91
N GLN A 100 4.13 -9.07 2.10
CA GLN A 100 4.48 -10.48 2.24
C GLN A 100 3.43 -11.40 1.61
N ILE A 101 2.15 -11.12 1.78
CA ILE A 101 1.07 -11.89 1.13
C ILE A 101 1.25 -11.86 -0.39
N LEU A 102 1.45 -10.68 -0.99
CA LEU A 102 1.63 -10.53 -2.43
C LEU A 102 2.86 -11.29 -2.94
N LYS A 103 3.98 -11.20 -2.21
CA LYS A 103 5.21 -11.94 -2.54
C LYS A 103 5.03 -13.46 -2.41
N CYS A 104 4.34 -13.94 -1.37
CA CYS A 104 4.02 -15.36 -1.19
C CYS A 104 3.09 -15.88 -2.30
N MET A 105 2.23 -15.03 -2.86
CA MET A 105 1.40 -15.36 -4.01
C MET A 105 2.16 -15.35 -5.35
N GLY A 106 3.45 -14.98 -5.34
CA GLY A 106 4.32 -14.97 -6.52
C GLY A 106 4.28 -13.72 -7.39
N TYR A 107 3.63 -12.64 -6.91
CA TYR A 107 3.57 -11.39 -7.66
C TYR A 107 4.87 -10.59 -7.55
N LYS A 108 5.22 -9.88 -8.63
CA LYS A 108 6.29 -8.88 -8.61
C LYS A 108 5.79 -7.63 -7.89
N VAL A 109 6.50 -7.20 -6.85
CA VAL A 109 6.08 -6.07 -6.01
C VAL A 109 7.16 -4.99 -6.01
N ILE A 110 6.79 -3.77 -6.39
CA ILE A 110 7.59 -2.56 -6.18
C ILE A 110 7.07 -1.87 -4.92
N VAL A 111 7.97 -1.65 -3.97
CA VAL A 111 7.68 -0.95 -2.71
C VAL A 111 8.29 0.44 -2.77
N HIS A 112 7.45 1.46 -2.65
CA HIS A 112 7.89 2.85 -2.68
C HIS A 112 7.51 3.59 -1.39
N TYR A 113 8.50 4.03 -0.63
CA TYR A 113 8.31 4.81 0.59
C TYR A 113 8.34 6.31 0.29
N HIS A 114 7.25 7.02 0.52
CA HIS A 114 7.12 8.46 0.27
C HIS A 114 7.68 9.36 1.37
N ASN A 115 8.05 8.81 2.51
CA ASN A 115 8.52 9.60 3.65
C ASN A 115 9.97 9.27 4.00
N LYS A 116 10.60 10.17 4.73
CA LYS A 116 11.96 10.00 5.27
C LYS A 116 12.03 8.98 6.43
N GLY A 117 10.93 8.31 6.75
CA GLY A 117 10.82 7.38 7.85
C GLY A 117 11.76 6.18 7.73
N VAL A 118 12.08 5.73 6.51
CA VAL A 118 13.03 4.61 6.32
C VAL A 118 14.36 4.90 6.98
N SER A 119 14.96 6.07 6.74
CA SER A 119 16.24 6.45 7.35
C SER A 119 16.17 6.57 8.87
N ALA A 120 15.03 7.03 9.41
CA ALA A 120 14.82 7.15 10.86
C ALA A 120 14.63 5.79 11.55
N TYR A 121 13.99 4.83 10.87
CA TYR A 121 13.74 3.49 11.43
C TYR A 121 14.80 2.45 11.08
N GLN A 122 15.61 2.68 10.05
CA GLN A 122 16.65 1.75 9.58
C GLN A 122 17.69 1.44 10.66
N SER A 123 17.96 2.37 11.58
CA SER A 123 18.85 2.16 12.73
C SER A 123 18.31 1.14 13.76
N LYS A 124 17.01 0.85 13.72
CA LYS A 124 16.38 -0.13 14.59
C LYS A 124 16.48 -1.52 13.94
N TRP A 125 17.09 -2.47 14.61
CA TRP A 125 17.36 -3.81 14.09
C TRP A 125 16.16 -4.51 13.48
N VAL A 126 14.98 -4.45 14.13
CA VAL A 126 13.75 -5.07 13.63
C VAL A 126 13.34 -4.50 12.26
N TYR A 127 13.35 -3.18 12.12
CA TYR A 127 12.98 -2.52 10.86
C TYR A 127 13.99 -2.79 9.75
N ASN A 128 15.28 -2.74 10.06
CA ASN A 128 16.33 -3.04 9.08
C ASN A 128 16.18 -4.47 8.53
N PHE A 129 15.93 -5.44 9.40
CA PHE A 129 15.66 -6.82 8.99
C PHE A 129 14.41 -6.92 8.09
N LEU A 130 13.33 -6.21 8.44
CA LEU A 130 12.08 -6.26 7.67
C LEU A 130 12.17 -5.52 6.33
N PHE A 131 12.92 -4.41 6.25
CA PHE A 131 13.16 -3.71 4.99
C PHE A 131 13.96 -4.54 3.97
N SER A 132 14.75 -5.49 4.43
CA SER A 132 15.56 -6.36 3.57
C SER A 132 14.78 -7.56 2.99
N ARG A 133 13.54 -7.77 3.41
CA ARG A 133 12.65 -8.87 2.99
C ARG A 133 11.66 -8.45 1.94
#